data_846295d3509967ccbd6ad46e69df0781
#
_entry.id   846295d3509967ccbd6ad46e69df0781
#
_cell.length_a   1.000
_cell.length_b   1.000
_cell.length_c   1.000
_cell.angle_alpha   90.00
_cell.angle_beta   90.00
_cell.angle_gamma   90.00
#
_symmetry.space_group_name_H-M   'P 1'
#
loop_
_entity.id
_entity.type
_entity.pdbx_description
1 polymer ?
#
loop_
_entity_poly.entity_id
_entity_poly.type
_entity_poly.pdbx_seq_one_letter_code
_entity_poly.pdbx_strand_id
1 'polypeptide(L)'
;MKNYSKDPDRQYHIQVAKGEVGRYVIMPGDPKRCVKIAQYLDNPVLIADNREFITYTGTLDGVKVSVTSTGIGGPSASIAMEELYRCGADTFVRIGTCGGMQTDVKSGDIVIATGAIRMEGTSKEYAPIEFPAVADLDVTNALVAAAKQKNFTHHTGVVQCKDAFYGQHEPEKMPAGYELINKWNAWKMLGCLASEMESAALFVVAAKLGVRAGSCFLVVANQEREKLGLENPVVLDTDMAVQVAVSAVRNLIREDCAGE
;
A
#
# COMPACT_ATOMS: atom_id res chain seq x y z
N MET A 1 6.86 -25.56 -4.06
CA MET A 1 5.91 -25.10 -5.12
C MET A 1 6.67 -25.10 -6.43
N LYS A 2 6.04 -25.48 -7.55
CA LYS A 2 6.68 -25.49 -8.87
C LYS A 2 6.91 -24.03 -9.32
N ASN A 3 8.16 -23.68 -9.64
CA ASN A 3 8.48 -22.39 -10.26
C ASN A 3 8.28 -22.51 -11.78
N TYR A 4 7.52 -21.61 -12.36
CA TYR A 4 7.24 -21.56 -13.80
C TYR A 4 8.16 -20.58 -14.54
N SER A 5 9.11 -19.94 -13.86
CA SER A 5 10.11 -19.08 -14.49
C SER A 5 11.01 -19.89 -15.44
N LYS A 6 11.48 -19.26 -16.51
CA LYS A 6 12.49 -19.85 -17.41
C LYS A 6 13.84 -19.98 -16.71
N ASP A 7 14.15 -19.04 -15.82
CA ASP A 7 15.28 -19.09 -14.90
C ASP A 7 14.78 -19.64 -13.55
N PRO A 8 15.23 -20.83 -13.11
CA PRO A 8 14.76 -21.47 -11.89
C PRO A 8 15.11 -20.67 -10.61
N ASP A 9 16.11 -19.80 -10.67
CA ASP A 9 16.55 -18.98 -9.54
C ASP A 9 15.71 -17.70 -9.38
N ARG A 10 14.93 -17.33 -10.41
CA ARG A 10 14.08 -16.13 -10.41
C ARG A 10 12.60 -16.46 -10.18
N GLN A 11 11.90 -15.60 -9.45
CA GLN A 11 10.45 -15.69 -9.27
C GLN A 11 9.73 -15.44 -10.61
N TYR A 12 8.60 -16.12 -10.80
CA TYR A 12 7.93 -16.16 -12.11
C TYR A 12 7.40 -14.79 -12.56
N HIS A 13 6.76 -14.04 -11.69
CA HIS A 13 6.14 -12.77 -12.08
C HIS A 13 7.11 -11.58 -11.92
N ILE A 14 7.73 -11.43 -10.76
CA ILE A 14 8.59 -10.26 -10.48
C ILE A 14 10.00 -10.38 -11.08
N GLN A 15 10.40 -11.56 -11.55
CA GLN A 15 11.72 -11.85 -12.13
C GLN A 15 12.91 -11.42 -11.24
N VAL A 16 12.75 -11.60 -9.93
CA VAL A 16 13.77 -11.31 -8.92
C VAL A 16 14.27 -12.62 -8.30
N ALA A 17 15.55 -12.70 -8.00
CA ALA A 17 16.19 -13.84 -7.34
C ALA A 17 16.37 -13.59 -5.83
N LYS A 18 16.58 -14.69 -5.07
CA LYS A 18 16.87 -14.62 -3.65
C LYS A 18 18.15 -13.81 -3.39
N GLY A 19 18.08 -12.85 -2.45
CA GLY A 19 19.18 -11.97 -2.08
C GLY A 19 19.31 -10.71 -2.95
N GLU A 20 18.58 -10.57 -4.05
CA GLU A 20 18.56 -9.35 -4.86
C GLU A 20 17.73 -8.23 -4.22
N VAL A 21 16.84 -8.55 -3.29
CA VAL A 21 16.02 -7.57 -2.54
C VAL A 21 16.43 -7.48 -1.07
N GLY A 22 16.12 -6.35 -0.45
CA GLY A 22 16.24 -6.14 0.99
C GLY A 22 15.08 -6.74 1.77
N ARG A 23 15.23 -6.84 3.11
CA ARG A 23 14.13 -7.26 3.99
C ARG A 23 12.98 -6.22 4.02
N TYR A 24 13.28 -4.94 3.80
CA TYR A 24 12.30 -3.85 3.72
C TYR A 24 11.97 -3.56 2.26
N VAL A 25 10.68 -3.57 1.91
CA VAL A 25 10.22 -3.27 0.55
C VAL A 25 9.15 -2.18 0.58
N ILE A 26 9.38 -1.11 -0.18
CA ILE A 26 8.38 -0.07 -0.44
C ILE A 26 7.61 -0.48 -1.69
N MET A 27 6.28 -0.49 -1.60
CA MET A 27 5.40 -1.03 -2.64
C MET A 27 4.45 0.04 -3.21
N PRO A 28 4.86 0.82 -4.25
CA PRO A 28 3.94 1.66 -5.00
C PRO A 28 3.06 0.83 -5.94
N GLY A 29 1.86 1.31 -6.27
CA GLY A 29 1.02 0.68 -7.31
C GLY A 29 1.58 0.93 -8.72
N ASP A 30 1.88 2.18 -9.04
CA ASP A 30 2.37 2.61 -10.35
C ASP A 30 3.87 2.30 -10.52
N PRO A 31 4.26 1.54 -11.59
CA PRO A 31 5.66 1.26 -11.92
C PRO A 31 6.54 2.53 -12.03
N LYS A 32 5.99 3.61 -12.55
CA LYS A 32 6.72 4.88 -12.71
C LYS A 32 7.14 5.51 -11.39
N ARG A 33 6.44 5.21 -10.29
CA ARG A 33 6.84 5.67 -8.94
C ARG A 33 8.06 4.95 -8.42
N CYS A 34 8.37 3.74 -8.89
CA CYS A 34 9.58 3.03 -8.46
C CYS A 34 10.84 3.84 -8.72
N VAL A 35 10.94 4.49 -9.89
CA VAL A 35 12.07 5.37 -10.23
C VAL A 35 12.17 6.55 -9.27
N LYS A 36 11.03 7.21 -8.96
CA LYS A 36 11.01 8.34 -8.03
C LYS A 36 11.43 7.93 -6.62
N ILE A 37 10.91 6.80 -6.13
CA ILE A 37 11.24 6.30 -4.79
C ILE A 37 12.68 5.82 -4.73
N ALA A 38 13.19 5.18 -5.78
CA ALA A 38 14.58 4.74 -5.86
C ALA A 38 15.59 5.89 -5.73
N GLN A 39 15.24 7.11 -6.11
CA GLN A 39 16.09 8.31 -5.93
C GLN A 39 16.34 8.67 -4.45
N TYR A 40 15.53 8.14 -3.52
CA TYR A 40 15.75 8.31 -2.08
C TYR A 40 16.68 7.25 -1.47
N LEU A 41 17.03 6.19 -2.24
CA LEU A 41 17.97 5.15 -1.83
C LEU A 41 19.39 5.54 -2.24
N ASP A 42 20.35 5.07 -1.46
CA ASP A 42 21.77 5.16 -1.83
C ASP A 42 22.09 4.05 -2.84
N ASN A 43 22.78 4.40 -3.94
CA ASN A 43 23.22 3.51 -5.01
C ASN A 43 22.12 2.57 -5.55
N PRO A 44 20.96 3.09 -5.98
CA PRO A 44 19.87 2.26 -6.45
C PRO A 44 20.20 1.59 -7.78
N VAL A 45 19.88 0.30 -7.90
CA VAL A 45 20.09 -0.51 -9.11
C VAL A 45 18.73 -1.08 -9.55
N LEU A 46 18.43 -1.01 -10.83
CA LEU A 46 17.29 -1.74 -11.43
C LEU A 46 17.58 -3.23 -11.40
N ILE A 47 16.76 -4.01 -10.69
CA ILE A 47 16.89 -5.46 -10.55
C ILE A 47 16.06 -6.19 -11.59
N ALA A 48 14.83 -5.76 -11.80
CA ALA A 48 13.92 -6.37 -12.76
C ALA A 48 12.88 -5.35 -13.27
N ASP A 49 12.45 -5.54 -14.50
CA ASP A 49 11.34 -4.84 -15.14
C ASP A 49 10.54 -5.90 -15.92
N ASN A 50 9.45 -6.37 -15.34
CA ASN A 50 8.63 -7.41 -15.94
C ASN A 50 7.15 -7.21 -15.60
N ARG A 51 6.30 -7.16 -16.61
CA ARG A 51 4.87 -6.87 -16.48
C ARG A 51 4.64 -5.52 -15.78
N GLU A 52 3.77 -5.49 -14.77
CA GLU A 52 3.53 -4.36 -13.87
C GLU A 52 4.56 -4.25 -12.72
N PHE A 53 5.51 -5.17 -12.64
CA PHE A 53 6.49 -5.26 -11.55
C PHE A 53 7.84 -4.70 -11.98
N ILE A 54 8.19 -3.53 -11.46
CA ILE A 54 9.53 -2.94 -11.57
C ILE A 54 10.16 -2.96 -10.18
N THR A 55 11.38 -3.52 -10.08
CA THR A 55 12.11 -3.62 -8.81
C THR A 55 13.43 -2.88 -8.89
N TYR A 56 13.63 -1.94 -7.95
CA TYR A 56 14.92 -1.32 -7.65
C TYR A 56 15.39 -1.76 -6.26
N THR A 57 16.69 -1.92 -6.09
CA THR A 57 17.31 -2.17 -4.79
C THR A 57 18.47 -1.23 -4.59
N GLY A 58 18.57 -0.64 -3.40
CA GLY A 58 19.64 0.22 -2.93
C GLY A 58 19.79 0.07 -1.43
N THR A 59 20.26 1.12 -0.74
CA THR A 59 20.38 1.12 0.71
C THR A 59 19.75 2.37 1.34
N LEU A 60 19.30 2.23 2.59
CA LEU A 60 18.97 3.33 3.50
C LEU A 60 19.71 3.10 4.81
N ASP A 61 20.47 4.09 5.27
CA ASP A 61 21.26 4.00 6.49
C ASP A 61 22.19 2.74 6.50
N GLY A 62 22.71 2.35 5.31
CA GLY A 62 23.57 1.18 5.11
C GLY A 62 22.82 -0.17 5.00
N VAL A 63 21.52 -0.21 5.22
CA VAL A 63 20.69 -1.42 5.14
C VAL A 63 20.04 -1.54 3.76
N LYS A 64 20.05 -2.77 3.19
CA LYS A 64 19.44 -3.03 1.88
C LYS A 64 17.93 -2.83 1.92
N VAL A 65 17.41 -1.98 1.04
CA VAL A 65 15.99 -1.67 0.87
C VAL A 65 15.61 -1.79 -0.60
N SER A 66 14.43 -2.32 -0.87
CA SER A 66 13.92 -2.45 -2.23
C SER A 66 12.64 -1.64 -2.44
N VAL A 67 12.38 -1.33 -3.70
CA VAL A 67 11.13 -0.72 -4.16
C VAL A 67 10.59 -1.61 -5.26
N THR A 68 9.37 -2.13 -5.11
CA THR A 68 8.74 -2.98 -6.13
C THR A 68 7.31 -2.52 -6.38
N SER A 69 6.96 -2.23 -7.63
CA SER A 69 5.57 -1.90 -7.99
C SER A 69 4.65 -3.11 -7.87
N THR A 70 3.39 -2.86 -7.55
CA THR A 70 2.38 -3.90 -7.38
C THR A 70 1.39 -4.00 -8.54
N GLY A 71 1.33 -2.99 -9.43
CA GLY A 71 0.16 -2.80 -10.27
C GLY A 71 -1.06 -2.40 -9.43
N ILE A 72 -2.26 -2.64 -9.96
CA ILE A 72 -3.54 -2.30 -9.33
C ILE A 72 -4.23 -3.58 -8.86
N GLY A 73 -4.73 -3.53 -7.62
CA GLY A 73 -5.62 -4.53 -7.06
C GLY A 73 -4.94 -5.66 -6.28
N GLY A 74 -5.76 -6.34 -5.49
CA GLY A 74 -5.33 -7.41 -4.59
C GLY A 74 -4.55 -8.54 -5.26
N PRO A 75 -5.00 -9.11 -6.40
CA PRO A 75 -4.31 -10.21 -7.07
C PRO A 75 -2.86 -9.90 -7.42
N SER A 76 -2.62 -8.75 -8.05
CA SER A 76 -1.28 -8.35 -8.45
C SER A 76 -0.39 -8.04 -7.23
N ALA A 77 -0.92 -7.30 -6.26
CA ALA A 77 -0.20 -6.96 -5.02
C ALA A 77 0.18 -8.20 -4.19
N SER A 78 -0.71 -9.19 -4.08
CA SER A 78 -0.44 -10.43 -3.36
C SER A 78 0.63 -11.30 -4.04
N ILE A 79 0.64 -11.36 -5.37
CA ILE A 79 1.69 -12.03 -6.13
C ILE A 79 3.06 -11.39 -5.83
N ALA A 80 3.14 -10.06 -5.90
CA ALA A 80 4.37 -9.34 -5.60
C ALA A 80 4.88 -9.65 -4.18
N MET A 81 4.01 -9.56 -3.16
CA MET A 81 4.39 -9.82 -1.77
C MET A 81 4.85 -11.26 -1.54
N GLU A 82 4.12 -12.25 -2.06
CA GLU A 82 4.47 -13.67 -1.95
C GLU A 82 5.85 -13.97 -2.58
N GLU A 83 6.13 -13.41 -3.74
CA GLU A 83 7.38 -13.64 -4.44
C GLU A 83 8.55 -12.87 -3.81
N LEU A 84 8.32 -11.65 -3.32
CA LEU A 84 9.32 -10.88 -2.57
C LEU A 84 9.66 -11.57 -1.22
N TYR A 85 8.66 -12.10 -0.52
CA TYR A 85 8.89 -12.90 0.69
C TYR A 85 9.81 -14.10 0.43
N ARG A 86 9.62 -14.82 -0.67
CA ARG A 86 10.51 -15.93 -1.08
C ARG A 86 11.93 -15.47 -1.39
N CYS A 87 12.11 -14.21 -1.77
CA CYS A 87 13.42 -13.60 -2.02
C CYS A 87 14.08 -13.05 -0.75
N GLY A 88 13.38 -13.07 0.41
CA GLY A 88 13.92 -12.70 1.72
C GLY A 88 13.36 -11.40 2.29
N ALA A 89 12.34 -10.80 1.70
CA ALA A 89 11.64 -9.65 2.27
C ALA A 89 10.69 -10.07 3.40
N ASP A 90 10.63 -9.27 4.48
CA ASP A 90 9.78 -9.53 5.65
C ASP A 90 9.03 -8.29 6.17
N THR A 91 9.27 -7.13 5.60
CA THR A 91 8.65 -5.87 6.01
C THR A 91 8.25 -5.06 4.79
N PHE A 92 6.96 -4.76 4.68
CA PHE A 92 6.35 -4.18 3.50
C PHE A 92 5.65 -2.87 3.83
N VAL A 93 6.00 -1.80 3.12
CA VAL A 93 5.39 -0.48 3.25
C VAL A 93 4.73 -0.11 1.93
N ARG A 94 3.40 -0.20 1.87
CA ARG A 94 2.66 0.25 0.70
C ARG A 94 2.56 1.78 0.68
N ILE A 95 2.86 2.36 -0.47
CA ILE A 95 2.60 3.77 -0.77
C ILE A 95 1.64 3.88 -1.96
N GLY A 96 0.53 4.55 -1.77
CA GLY A 96 -0.51 4.65 -2.78
C GLY A 96 -1.18 6.02 -2.84
N THR A 97 -2.30 6.02 -3.54
CA THR A 97 -3.27 7.12 -3.59
C THR A 97 -4.63 6.62 -3.13
N CYS A 98 -5.45 7.49 -2.58
CA CYS A 98 -6.79 7.16 -2.15
C CYS A 98 -7.78 8.29 -2.44
N GLY A 99 -9.06 7.99 -2.40
CA GLY A 99 -10.15 8.96 -2.33
C GLY A 99 -10.60 9.14 -0.89
N GLY A 100 -10.70 10.39 -0.41
CA GLY A 100 -11.20 10.67 0.94
C GLY A 100 -12.68 10.32 1.10
N MET A 101 -13.07 9.87 2.30
CA MET A 101 -14.47 9.52 2.65
C MET A 101 -15.05 10.39 3.76
N GLN A 102 -14.25 10.88 4.70
CA GLN A 102 -14.67 11.85 5.72
C GLN A 102 -14.41 13.28 5.24
N THR A 103 -15.26 14.23 5.61
CA THR A 103 -15.18 15.61 5.10
C THR A 103 -13.96 16.39 5.62
N ASP A 104 -13.36 15.96 6.70
CA ASP A 104 -12.10 16.50 7.23
C ASP A 104 -10.84 15.93 6.56
N VAL A 105 -10.96 14.83 5.83
CA VAL A 105 -9.88 14.22 5.02
C VAL A 105 -9.81 14.94 3.68
N LYS A 106 -8.86 15.87 3.53
CA LYS A 106 -8.76 16.76 2.37
C LYS A 106 -7.78 16.24 1.33
N SER A 107 -7.93 16.71 0.10
CA SER A 107 -6.94 16.48 -0.96
C SER A 107 -5.57 16.99 -0.53
N GLY A 108 -4.53 16.20 -0.73
CA GLY A 108 -3.17 16.48 -0.30
C GLY A 108 -2.83 15.97 1.10
N ASP A 109 -3.80 15.61 1.94
CA ASP A 109 -3.54 14.98 3.23
C ASP A 109 -2.98 13.56 3.06
N ILE A 110 -2.32 13.05 4.09
CA ILE A 110 -1.84 11.67 4.18
C ILE A 110 -2.84 10.84 4.97
N VAL A 111 -3.20 9.66 4.47
CA VAL A 111 -3.95 8.65 5.22
C VAL A 111 -3.04 7.47 5.53
N ILE A 112 -2.99 7.05 6.80
CA ILE A 112 -2.25 5.89 7.29
C ILE A 112 -3.27 4.85 7.75
N ALA A 113 -3.24 3.67 7.13
CA ALA A 113 -4.21 2.62 7.42
C ALA A 113 -3.84 1.83 8.68
N THR A 114 -4.77 1.71 9.62
CA THR A 114 -4.68 0.77 10.77
C THR A 114 -5.32 -0.57 10.46
N GLY A 115 -6.17 -0.62 9.45
CA GLY A 115 -6.85 -1.80 8.95
C GLY A 115 -7.64 -1.46 7.70
N ALA A 116 -8.13 -2.47 7.01
CA ALA A 116 -8.86 -2.30 5.76
C ALA A 116 -10.15 -3.13 5.73
N ILE A 117 -11.22 -2.54 5.19
CA ILE A 117 -12.46 -3.23 4.91
C ILE A 117 -12.22 -4.18 3.72
N ARG A 118 -12.49 -5.46 3.91
CA ARG A 118 -12.28 -6.55 2.96
C ARG A 118 -13.43 -6.64 1.94
N MET A 119 -13.57 -5.61 1.08
CA MET A 119 -14.60 -5.60 0.03
C MET A 119 -14.06 -6.14 -1.30
N GLU A 120 -12.84 -6.64 -1.33
CA GLU A 120 -12.18 -7.27 -2.48
C GLU A 120 -12.22 -8.81 -2.38
N GLY A 121 -11.87 -9.50 -3.47
CA GLY A 121 -11.92 -10.97 -3.57
C GLY A 121 -10.68 -11.66 -3.03
N THR A 122 -9.49 -11.10 -3.23
CA THR A 122 -8.20 -11.76 -2.97
C THR A 122 -8.05 -12.18 -1.51
N SER A 123 -8.30 -11.29 -0.56
CA SER A 123 -8.16 -11.62 0.86
C SER A 123 -9.10 -12.74 1.32
N LYS A 124 -10.26 -12.90 0.64
CA LYS A 124 -11.23 -13.95 0.95
C LYS A 124 -10.73 -15.35 0.56
N GLU A 125 -9.85 -15.42 -0.44
CA GLU A 125 -9.21 -16.68 -0.82
C GLU A 125 -8.03 -17.05 0.11
N TYR A 126 -7.44 -16.06 0.80
CA TYR A 126 -6.37 -16.28 1.77
C TYR A 126 -6.86 -16.61 3.17
N ALA A 127 -7.98 -16.03 3.60
CA ALA A 127 -8.51 -16.22 4.95
C ALA A 127 -10.04 -16.08 5.00
N PRO A 128 -10.74 -16.74 5.96
CA PRO A 128 -12.16 -16.50 6.20
C PRO A 128 -12.47 -15.02 6.38
N ILE A 129 -13.69 -14.60 6.02
CA ILE A 129 -14.07 -13.17 6.04
C ILE A 129 -14.02 -12.55 7.44
N GLU A 130 -14.20 -13.35 8.47
CA GLU A 130 -14.17 -12.96 9.87
C GLU A 130 -12.75 -12.59 10.35
N PHE A 131 -11.70 -13.05 9.65
CA PHE A 131 -10.32 -12.64 9.96
C PHE A 131 -10.11 -11.19 9.51
N PRO A 132 -9.75 -10.27 10.39
CA PRO A 132 -9.61 -8.86 10.04
C PRO A 132 -8.35 -8.59 9.21
N ALA A 133 -8.44 -7.65 8.27
CA ALA A 133 -7.29 -7.11 7.57
C ALA A 133 -6.69 -5.97 8.42
N VAL A 134 -5.71 -6.28 9.26
CA VAL A 134 -5.09 -5.34 10.20
C VAL A 134 -3.65 -5.06 9.77
N ALA A 135 -3.28 -3.77 9.78
CA ALA A 135 -1.89 -3.37 9.57
C ALA A 135 -1.00 -3.77 10.75
N ASP A 136 0.26 -4.02 10.48
CA ASP A 136 1.26 -4.21 11.52
C ASP A 136 1.43 -2.94 12.36
N LEU A 137 1.52 -3.10 13.69
CA LEU A 137 1.54 -1.97 14.61
C LEU A 137 2.83 -1.17 14.52
N ASP A 138 3.99 -1.84 14.39
CA ASP A 138 5.29 -1.17 14.32
C ASP A 138 5.40 -0.38 13.02
N VAL A 139 4.98 -0.95 11.90
CA VAL A 139 4.94 -0.26 10.60
C VAL A 139 3.98 0.93 10.65
N THR A 140 2.81 0.77 11.27
CA THR A 140 1.84 1.87 11.43
C THR A 140 2.41 3.01 12.28
N ASN A 141 3.05 2.69 13.41
CA ASN A 141 3.68 3.66 14.29
C ASN A 141 4.84 4.40 13.59
N ALA A 142 5.66 3.68 12.82
CA ALA A 142 6.75 4.27 12.04
C ALA A 142 6.23 5.25 10.98
N LEU A 143 5.11 4.92 10.29
CA LEU A 143 4.45 5.81 9.34
C LEU A 143 3.89 7.07 10.02
N VAL A 144 3.22 6.92 11.17
CA VAL A 144 2.69 8.06 11.94
C VAL A 144 3.83 8.95 12.45
N ALA A 145 4.90 8.38 12.98
CA ALA A 145 6.08 9.11 13.41
C ALA A 145 6.71 9.89 12.25
N ALA A 146 6.84 9.26 11.08
CA ALA A 146 7.38 9.89 9.87
C ALA A 146 6.52 11.08 9.41
N ALA A 147 5.19 10.95 9.37
CA ALA A 147 4.29 12.03 9.00
C ALA A 147 4.39 13.22 9.98
N LYS A 148 4.46 12.95 11.29
CA LYS A 148 4.67 13.96 12.35
C LYS A 148 6.02 14.65 12.20
N GLN A 149 7.12 13.93 11.99
CA GLN A 149 8.47 14.48 11.79
C GLN A 149 8.53 15.45 10.59
N LYS A 150 7.72 15.18 9.56
CA LYS A 150 7.61 16.02 8.36
C LYS A 150 6.61 17.17 8.50
N ASN A 151 5.87 17.24 9.61
CA ASN A 151 4.76 18.18 9.81
C ASN A 151 3.68 18.08 8.71
N PHE A 152 3.43 16.91 8.17
CA PHE A 152 2.38 16.68 7.18
C PHE A 152 1.04 16.41 7.89
N THR A 153 -0.04 17.03 7.38
CA THR A 153 -1.39 16.69 7.81
C THR A 153 -1.68 15.24 7.51
N HIS A 154 -2.05 14.46 8.52
CA HIS A 154 -2.30 13.05 8.37
C HIS A 154 -3.47 12.57 9.22
N HIS A 155 -4.13 11.54 8.72
CA HIS A 155 -5.23 10.84 9.37
C HIS A 155 -4.84 9.37 9.54
N THR A 156 -5.19 8.77 10.67
CA THR A 156 -4.85 7.37 10.98
C THR A 156 -6.13 6.62 11.32
N GLY A 157 -6.44 5.56 10.59
CA GLY A 157 -7.67 4.79 10.79
C GLY A 157 -7.94 3.76 9.70
N VAL A 158 -9.18 3.28 9.66
CA VAL A 158 -9.62 2.25 8.72
C VAL A 158 -9.83 2.83 7.32
N VAL A 159 -9.39 2.08 6.29
CA VAL A 159 -9.65 2.38 4.87
C VAL A 159 -10.55 1.32 4.25
N GLN A 160 -11.25 1.67 3.17
CA GLN A 160 -11.99 0.70 2.37
C GLN A 160 -11.11 0.20 1.23
N CYS A 161 -10.99 -1.13 1.10
CA CYS A 161 -10.30 -1.78 -0.01
C CYS A 161 -11.30 -2.47 -0.93
N LYS A 162 -11.27 -2.17 -2.23
CA LYS A 162 -12.23 -2.66 -3.23
C LYS A 162 -11.54 -3.13 -4.51
N ASP A 163 -12.25 -3.92 -5.33
CA ASP A 163 -11.80 -4.34 -6.67
C ASP A 163 -12.34 -3.46 -7.80
N ALA A 164 -13.55 -2.89 -7.63
CA ALA A 164 -14.23 -2.16 -8.69
C ALA A 164 -14.11 -0.64 -8.49
N PHE A 165 -13.18 0.00 -9.22
CA PHE A 165 -12.96 1.46 -9.15
C PHE A 165 -14.22 2.25 -9.50
N TYR A 166 -14.87 1.95 -10.62
CA TYR A 166 -16.07 2.65 -11.06
C TYR A 166 -17.32 2.37 -10.22
N GLY A 167 -17.34 1.29 -9.45
CA GLY A 167 -18.40 1.01 -8.49
C GLY A 167 -18.50 2.02 -7.34
N GLN A 168 -17.42 2.76 -7.07
CA GLN A 168 -17.42 3.87 -6.11
C GLN A 168 -17.91 5.18 -6.75
N HIS A 169 -17.47 5.47 -7.96
CA HIS A 169 -17.66 6.79 -8.58
C HIS A 169 -19.02 6.95 -9.26
N GLU A 170 -19.55 5.87 -9.80
CA GLU A 170 -20.84 5.84 -10.52
C GLU A 170 -21.71 4.64 -10.08
N PRO A 171 -21.95 4.47 -8.76
CA PRO A 171 -22.65 3.29 -8.24
C PRO A 171 -24.07 3.15 -8.82
N GLU A 172 -24.71 4.26 -9.17
CA GLU A 172 -26.08 4.26 -9.74
C GLU A 172 -26.14 3.62 -11.13
N LYS A 173 -25.01 3.54 -11.83
CA LYS A 173 -24.89 2.87 -13.14
C LYS A 173 -24.57 1.37 -13.01
N MET A 174 -24.29 0.89 -11.80
CA MET A 174 -23.94 -0.51 -11.54
C MET A 174 -25.18 -1.34 -11.22
N PRO A 175 -25.29 -2.59 -11.70
CA PRO A 175 -26.39 -3.48 -11.33
C PRO A 175 -26.54 -3.69 -9.82
N ALA A 176 -25.43 -3.67 -9.07
CA ALA A 176 -25.38 -3.77 -7.61
C ALA A 176 -25.34 -2.40 -6.91
N GLY A 177 -25.74 -1.32 -7.59
CA GLY A 177 -25.62 0.06 -7.09
C GLY A 177 -26.27 0.29 -5.72
N TYR A 178 -27.43 -0.32 -5.48
CA TYR A 178 -28.13 -0.25 -4.19
C TYR A 178 -27.26 -0.77 -3.03
N GLU A 179 -26.53 -1.86 -3.24
CA GLU A 179 -25.66 -2.44 -2.23
C GLU A 179 -24.40 -1.56 -2.03
N LEU A 180 -23.80 -1.08 -3.11
CA LEU A 180 -22.62 -0.22 -3.08
C LEU A 180 -22.89 1.08 -2.33
N ILE A 181 -24.02 1.75 -2.60
CA ILE A 181 -24.43 2.99 -1.95
C ILE A 181 -24.69 2.76 -0.46
N ASN A 182 -25.42 1.70 -0.11
CA ASN A 182 -25.71 1.39 1.28
C ASN A 182 -24.44 1.07 2.09
N LYS A 183 -23.53 0.27 1.54
CA LYS A 183 -22.24 -0.03 2.16
C LYS A 183 -21.39 1.23 2.33
N TRP A 184 -21.29 2.06 1.30
CA TRP A 184 -20.54 3.32 1.37
C TRP A 184 -21.03 4.21 2.51
N ASN A 185 -22.36 4.37 2.64
CA ASN A 185 -22.95 5.14 3.72
C ASN A 185 -22.68 4.53 5.10
N ALA A 186 -22.78 3.21 5.25
CA ALA A 186 -22.44 2.53 6.49
C ALA A 186 -20.98 2.75 6.89
N TRP A 187 -20.04 2.64 5.96
CA TRP A 187 -18.62 2.85 6.25
C TRP A 187 -18.30 4.30 6.60
N LYS A 188 -18.95 5.27 5.98
CA LYS A 188 -18.84 6.68 6.41
C LYS A 188 -19.32 6.87 7.85
N MET A 189 -20.47 6.29 8.21
CA MET A 189 -20.99 6.34 9.58
C MET A 189 -20.05 5.67 10.60
N LEU A 190 -19.26 4.67 10.18
CA LEU A 190 -18.25 4.00 10.98
C LEU A 190 -16.90 4.74 11.01
N GLY A 191 -16.78 5.88 10.35
CA GLY A 191 -15.56 6.68 10.34
C GLY A 191 -14.46 6.17 9.40
N CYS A 192 -14.79 5.36 8.39
CA CYS A 192 -13.82 4.95 7.36
C CYS A 192 -13.25 6.20 6.67
N LEU A 193 -11.91 6.32 6.63
CA LEU A 193 -11.23 7.55 6.23
C LEU A 193 -11.13 7.73 4.72
N ALA A 194 -10.83 6.65 4.01
CA ALA A 194 -10.50 6.70 2.59
C ALA A 194 -10.76 5.38 1.89
N SER A 195 -10.76 5.41 0.56
CA SER A 195 -10.95 4.25 -0.31
C SER A 195 -9.74 4.03 -1.22
N GLU A 196 -9.26 2.78 -1.28
CA GLU A 196 -8.13 2.32 -2.08
C GLU A 196 -8.38 0.88 -2.58
N MET A 197 -7.36 0.14 -3.09
CA MET A 197 -7.62 -1.12 -3.80
C MET A 197 -6.72 -2.31 -3.39
N GLU A 198 -5.76 -2.20 -2.44
CA GLU A 198 -4.77 -3.26 -2.20
C GLU A 198 -4.54 -3.63 -0.72
N SER A 199 -4.80 -2.73 0.23
CA SER A 199 -4.38 -2.92 1.63
C SER A 199 -5.00 -4.14 2.29
N ALA A 200 -6.27 -4.46 2.03
CA ALA A 200 -6.89 -5.63 2.65
C ALA A 200 -6.19 -6.93 2.23
N ALA A 201 -5.88 -7.08 0.94
CA ALA A 201 -5.13 -8.21 0.44
C ALA A 201 -3.74 -8.28 1.06
N LEU A 202 -2.99 -7.16 1.06
CA LEU A 202 -1.63 -7.11 1.60
C LEU A 202 -1.59 -7.43 3.09
N PHE A 203 -2.52 -6.90 3.90
CA PHE A 203 -2.53 -7.18 5.35
C PHE A 203 -2.86 -8.63 5.66
N VAL A 204 -3.80 -9.24 4.93
CA VAL A 204 -4.15 -10.66 5.12
C VAL A 204 -3.03 -11.58 4.63
N VAL A 205 -2.40 -11.26 3.49
CA VAL A 205 -1.24 -12.02 2.97
C VAL A 205 -0.06 -11.91 3.94
N ALA A 206 0.22 -10.71 4.47
CA ALA A 206 1.28 -10.51 5.47
C ALA A 206 1.04 -11.35 6.73
N ALA A 207 -0.20 -11.37 7.25
CA ALA A 207 -0.56 -12.22 8.39
C ALA A 207 -0.34 -13.71 8.10
N LYS A 208 -0.74 -14.20 6.90
CA LYS A 208 -0.50 -15.60 6.46
C LYS A 208 0.99 -15.92 6.35
N LEU A 209 1.83 -14.97 5.96
CA LEU A 209 3.26 -15.15 5.81
C LEU A 209 4.04 -14.95 7.12
N GLY A 210 3.41 -14.37 8.15
CA GLY A 210 4.07 -14.01 9.41
C GLY A 210 5.06 -12.84 9.24
N VAL A 211 4.70 -11.85 8.38
CA VAL A 211 5.54 -10.69 8.07
C VAL A 211 4.80 -9.39 8.39
N ARG A 212 5.53 -8.26 8.42
CA ARG A 212 4.99 -6.94 8.72
C ARG A 212 4.51 -6.23 7.47
N ALA A 213 3.33 -5.61 7.52
CA ALA A 213 2.83 -4.75 6.43
C ALA A 213 2.06 -3.55 6.97
N GLY A 214 2.26 -2.38 6.34
CA GLY A 214 1.50 -1.16 6.58
C GLY A 214 1.31 -0.36 5.30
N SER A 215 0.39 0.62 5.33
CA SER A 215 0.05 1.40 4.14
C SER A 215 -0.11 2.88 4.47
N CYS A 216 0.38 3.74 3.57
CA CYS A 216 0.09 5.16 3.57
C CYS A 216 -0.30 5.65 2.17
N PHE A 217 -1.12 6.68 2.12
CA PHE A 217 -1.72 7.18 0.88
C PHE A 217 -1.74 8.70 0.85
N LEU A 218 -1.55 9.24 -0.36
CA LEU A 218 -1.95 10.62 -0.66
C LEU A 218 -3.44 10.64 -0.99
N VAL A 219 -4.20 11.54 -0.41
CA VAL A 219 -5.58 11.82 -0.79
C VAL A 219 -5.59 12.62 -2.09
N VAL A 220 -6.07 12.02 -3.17
CA VAL A 220 -6.15 12.68 -4.49
C VAL A 220 -7.29 13.68 -4.56
N ALA A 221 -8.47 13.27 -4.08
CA ALA A 221 -9.69 14.03 -4.03
C ALA A 221 -10.66 13.39 -3.03
N ASN A 222 -11.76 14.07 -2.72
CA ASN A 222 -12.79 13.57 -1.82
C ASN A 222 -14.18 13.84 -2.38
N GLN A 223 -14.84 12.78 -2.86
CA GLN A 223 -16.18 12.89 -3.49
C GLN A 223 -17.27 13.38 -2.52
N GLU A 224 -17.12 13.19 -1.21
CA GLU A 224 -18.11 13.69 -0.23
C GLU A 224 -17.99 15.21 -0.06
N ARG A 225 -16.76 15.75 -0.14
CA ARG A 225 -16.55 17.21 -0.17
C ARG A 225 -17.10 17.81 -1.46
N GLU A 226 -16.91 17.16 -2.60
CA GLU A 226 -17.45 17.58 -3.89
C GLU A 226 -18.99 17.65 -3.86
N LYS A 227 -19.65 16.61 -3.34
CA LYS A 227 -21.13 16.60 -3.16
C LYS A 227 -21.65 17.73 -2.28
N LEU A 228 -20.86 18.19 -1.33
CA LEU A 228 -21.21 19.31 -0.43
C LEU A 228 -20.76 20.67 -0.96
N GLY A 229 -20.16 20.76 -2.14
CA GLY A 229 -19.62 22.00 -2.70
C GLY A 229 -18.45 22.58 -1.91
N LEU A 230 -17.75 21.75 -1.13
CA LEU A 230 -16.54 22.16 -0.38
C LEU A 230 -15.33 22.14 -1.30
N GLU A 231 -14.29 22.91 -0.96
CA GLU A 231 -13.02 22.90 -1.67
C GLU A 231 -12.46 21.47 -1.80
N ASN A 232 -12.19 21.04 -3.04
CA ASN A 232 -11.73 19.69 -3.35
C ASN A 232 -10.81 19.70 -4.58
N PRO A 233 -9.62 20.33 -4.51
CA PRO A 233 -8.66 20.30 -5.62
C PRO A 233 -8.16 18.87 -5.86
N VAL A 234 -7.82 18.55 -7.11
CA VAL A 234 -7.18 17.28 -7.45
C VAL A 234 -5.68 17.41 -7.20
N VAL A 235 -5.14 16.57 -6.29
CA VAL A 235 -3.72 16.53 -5.95
C VAL A 235 -3.13 15.19 -6.42
N LEU A 236 -2.19 15.24 -7.37
CA LEU A 236 -1.60 14.03 -7.99
C LEU A 236 -0.14 13.80 -7.60
N ASP A 237 0.53 14.81 -7.05
CA ASP A 237 1.93 14.67 -6.64
C ASP A 237 2.05 13.87 -5.35
N THR A 238 2.57 12.66 -5.46
CA THR A 238 2.70 11.70 -4.36
C THR A 238 3.97 11.88 -3.51
N ASP A 239 4.74 12.94 -3.73
CA ASP A 239 6.05 13.10 -3.08
C ASP A 239 5.95 13.11 -1.55
N MET A 240 4.94 13.76 -0.97
CA MET A 240 4.71 13.73 0.48
C MET A 240 4.52 12.30 1.01
N ALA A 241 3.72 11.48 0.34
CA ALA A 241 3.49 10.10 0.75
C ALA A 241 4.77 9.25 0.57
N VAL A 242 5.56 9.50 -0.48
CA VAL A 242 6.87 8.88 -0.70
C VAL A 242 7.82 9.22 0.44
N GLN A 243 7.92 10.49 0.81
CA GLN A 243 8.76 10.93 1.93
C GLN A 243 8.35 10.28 3.26
N VAL A 244 7.05 10.12 3.52
CA VAL A 244 6.54 9.42 4.71
C VAL A 244 6.97 7.95 4.67
N ALA A 245 6.75 7.24 3.56
CA ALA A 245 7.13 5.82 3.43
C ALA A 245 8.63 5.59 3.61
N VAL A 246 9.48 6.39 2.94
CA VAL A 246 10.95 6.29 3.07
C VAL A 246 11.41 6.58 4.50
N SER A 247 10.87 7.65 5.13
CA SER A 247 11.21 7.99 6.52
C SER A 247 10.74 6.91 7.51
N ALA A 248 9.58 6.29 7.27
CA ALA A 248 9.10 5.18 8.08
C ALA A 248 10.03 3.95 7.99
N VAL A 249 10.52 3.61 6.79
CA VAL A 249 11.51 2.53 6.63
C VAL A 249 12.81 2.86 7.38
N ARG A 250 13.28 4.11 7.35
CA ARG A 250 14.45 4.52 8.18
C ARG A 250 14.20 4.36 9.68
N ASN A 251 12.99 4.72 10.15
CA ASN A 251 12.62 4.54 11.55
C ASN A 251 12.62 3.05 11.93
N LEU A 252 12.00 2.18 11.12
CA LEU A 252 11.98 0.73 11.33
C LEU A 252 13.41 0.12 11.36
N ILE A 253 14.29 0.53 10.43
CA ILE A 253 15.67 0.08 10.41
C ILE A 253 16.36 0.42 11.74
N ARG A 254 16.20 1.64 12.25
CA ARG A 254 16.82 2.08 13.52
C ARG A 254 16.26 1.33 14.72
N GLU A 255 14.95 1.09 14.76
CA GLU A 255 14.28 0.34 15.83
C GLU A 255 14.72 -1.13 15.83
N ASP A 256 14.73 -1.77 14.67
CA ASP A 256 15.15 -3.18 14.53
C ASP A 256 16.65 -3.36 14.89
N CYS A 257 17.54 -2.44 14.45
CA CYS A 257 18.96 -2.49 14.83
C CYS A 257 19.24 -2.18 16.31
N ALA A 258 18.36 -1.42 16.99
CA ALA A 258 18.51 -1.13 18.41
C ALA A 258 18.02 -2.28 19.31
N GLY A 259 17.22 -3.21 18.75
CA GLY A 259 16.69 -4.40 19.44
C GLY A 259 17.56 -5.65 19.29
N GLU A 260 18.57 -5.62 18.40
CA GLU A 260 19.57 -6.67 18.24
C GLU A 260 20.80 -6.40 19.15
#